data_ba8553e4c018720cb9a6fcf84108c3f9
#
_entry.id   ba8553e4c018720cb9a6fcf84108c3f9
#
_cell.length_a   1.000
_cell.length_b   1.000
_cell.length_c   1.000
_cell.angle_alpha   90.00
_cell.angle_beta   90.00
_cell.angle_gamma   90.00
#
_symmetry.space_group_name_H-M   'P 1'
#
loop_
_entity.id
_entity.type
_entity.pdbx_description
1 polymer ?
#
loop_
_entity_poly.entity_id
_entity_poly.type
_entity_poly.pdbx_seq_one_letter_code
_entity_poly.pdbx_strand_id
1 'polypeptide(L)'
;PQTVARFKRRFAEIQQKIAVLHSHLSGGERFDEWHKIVEGDAKIVIGARSALFAPLQNLGLIVVDEEHEGSYKQDAAPRYHARDVAVVRAKIEHCVVVLGSATPSLESIHNTRVGKYQLIELKERVDDRSLPLIRIIDLKKEARNLSKSGGPAIISERLRSAVDERLAKG
;
A
#
# COMPACT_ATOMS: atom_id res chain seq x y z
N PRO A 1 0.23 2.45 -11.08
CA PRO A 1 0.82 2.08 -12.38
C PRO A 1 1.66 0.80 -12.30
N GLN A 2 2.67 0.70 -11.40
CA GLN A 2 3.56 -0.46 -11.34
C GLN A 2 2.85 -1.76 -10.92
N THR A 3 1.98 -1.70 -9.91
CA THR A 3 1.21 -2.87 -9.44
C THR A 3 0.35 -3.44 -10.55
N VAL A 4 -0.39 -2.59 -11.28
CA VAL A 4 -1.23 -3.02 -12.41
C VAL A 4 -0.39 -3.71 -13.50
N ALA A 5 0.76 -3.13 -13.87
CA ALA A 5 1.65 -3.72 -14.85
C ALA A 5 2.19 -5.09 -14.42
N ARG A 6 2.55 -5.24 -13.14
CA ARG A 6 2.99 -6.52 -12.57
C ARG A 6 1.88 -7.57 -12.62
N PHE A 7 0.65 -7.19 -12.24
CA PHE A 7 -0.49 -8.09 -12.31
C PHE A 7 -0.81 -8.51 -13.75
N LYS A 8 -0.89 -7.56 -14.69
CA LYS A 8 -1.13 -7.87 -16.10
C LYS A 8 -0.07 -8.80 -16.68
N ARG A 9 1.21 -8.61 -16.31
CA ARG A 9 2.29 -9.51 -16.73
C ARG A 9 2.19 -10.90 -16.10
N ARG A 10 1.85 -10.97 -14.80
CA ARG A 10 1.72 -12.25 -14.09
C ARG A 10 0.53 -13.07 -14.55
N PHE A 11 -0.56 -12.40 -14.91
CA PHE A 11 -1.81 -13.00 -15.37
C PHE A 11 -2.07 -12.70 -16.85
N ALA A 12 -1.05 -12.90 -17.69
CA ALA A 12 -1.11 -12.56 -19.11
C ALA A 12 -2.26 -13.25 -19.85
N GLU A 13 -2.57 -14.51 -19.51
CA GLU A 13 -3.64 -15.30 -20.11
C GLU A 13 -5.04 -14.77 -19.85
N ILE A 14 -5.22 -14.05 -18.75
CA ILE A 14 -6.50 -13.44 -18.35
C ILE A 14 -6.43 -11.93 -18.25
N GLN A 15 -5.46 -11.30 -18.91
CA GLN A 15 -5.24 -9.86 -18.84
C GLN A 15 -6.49 -9.05 -19.20
N GLN A 16 -7.26 -9.48 -20.18
CA GLN A 16 -8.53 -8.87 -20.56
C GLN A 16 -9.61 -8.96 -19.47
N LYS A 17 -9.48 -9.86 -18.50
CA LYS A 17 -10.38 -10.04 -17.37
C LYS A 17 -9.95 -9.23 -16.13
N ILE A 18 -8.96 -8.35 -16.27
CA ILE A 18 -8.53 -7.43 -15.21
C ILE A 18 -9.17 -6.07 -15.45
N ALA A 19 -9.97 -5.61 -14.50
CA ALA A 19 -10.50 -4.25 -14.44
C ALA A 19 -9.64 -3.38 -13.53
N VAL A 20 -9.49 -2.10 -13.88
CA VAL A 20 -8.65 -1.15 -13.12
C VAL A 20 -9.47 0.08 -12.77
N LEU A 21 -9.60 0.35 -11.46
CA LEU A 21 -10.38 1.48 -10.93
C LEU A 21 -9.47 2.44 -10.15
N HIS A 22 -9.14 3.60 -10.70
CA HIS A 22 -8.37 4.64 -10.03
C HIS A 22 -8.87 6.05 -10.38
N SER A 23 -8.40 7.05 -9.62
CA SER A 23 -8.87 8.44 -9.73
C SER A 23 -8.50 9.14 -11.03
N HIS A 24 -7.50 8.64 -11.77
CA HIS A 24 -7.03 9.25 -13.02
C HIS A 24 -7.77 8.75 -14.28
N LEU A 25 -8.73 7.84 -14.12
CA LEU A 25 -9.59 7.43 -15.22
C LEU A 25 -10.55 8.58 -15.56
N SER A 26 -10.72 8.84 -16.85
CA SER A 26 -11.82 9.66 -17.36
C SER A 26 -13.18 9.06 -17.00
N GLY A 27 -14.25 9.85 -17.14
CA GLY A 27 -15.60 9.35 -16.89
C GLY A 27 -15.97 8.16 -17.78
N GLY A 28 -15.59 8.20 -19.06
CA GLY A 28 -15.82 7.10 -20.01
C GLY A 28 -15.05 5.83 -19.65
N GLU A 29 -13.74 5.95 -19.44
CA GLU A 29 -12.92 4.79 -19.03
C GLU A 29 -13.41 4.14 -17.74
N ARG A 30 -13.85 4.96 -16.78
CA ARG A 30 -14.42 4.44 -15.52
C ARG A 30 -15.73 3.71 -15.76
N PHE A 31 -16.57 4.22 -16.65
CA PHE A 31 -17.82 3.58 -17.03
C PHE A 31 -17.56 2.23 -17.70
N ASP A 32 -16.62 2.16 -18.64
CA ASP A 32 -16.27 0.93 -19.35
C ASP A 32 -15.72 -0.14 -18.40
N GLU A 33 -14.79 0.24 -17.50
CA GLU A 33 -14.24 -0.68 -16.50
C GLU A 33 -15.33 -1.16 -15.52
N TRP A 34 -16.25 -0.25 -15.12
CA TRP A 34 -17.36 -0.61 -14.25
C TRP A 34 -18.33 -1.55 -14.94
N HIS A 35 -18.67 -1.29 -16.19
CA HIS A 35 -19.58 -2.14 -16.99
C HIS A 35 -19.03 -3.55 -17.13
N LYS A 36 -17.74 -3.66 -17.47
CA LYS A 36 -17.00 -4.92 -17.51
C LYS A 36 -17.07 -5.73 -16.20
N ILE A 37 -17.10 -5.05 -15.04
CA ILE A 37 -17.25 -5.72 -13.76
C ILE A 37 -18.69 -6.21 -13.57
N VAL A 38 -19.69 -5.37 -13.86
CA VAL A 38 -21.12 -5.69 -13.72
C VAL A 38 -21.53 -6.86 -14.61
N GLU A 39 -21.04 -6.89 -15.85
CA GLU A 39 -21.32 -7.96 -16.81
C GLU A 39 -20.61 -9.29 -16.46
N GLY A 40 -19.68 -9.26 -15.50
CA GLY A 40 -18.97 -10.47 -15.06
C GLY A 40 -17.76 -10.84 -15.92
N ASP A 41 -17.37 -9.99 -16.85
CA ASP A 41 -16.20 -10.15 -17.70
C ASP A 41 -14.90 -9.96 -16.91
N ALA A 42 -14.93 -9.10 -15.87
CA ALA A 42 -13.81 -8.95 -14.97
C ALA A 42 -13.77 -10.07 -13.93
N LYS A 43 -12.59 -10.66 -13.73
CA LYS A 43 -12.30 -11.63 -12.67
C LYS A 43 -11.38 -11.06 -11.60
N ILE A 44 -10.65 -10.01 -11.91
CA ILE A 44 -9.74 -9.31 -11.00
C ILE A 44 -10.04 -7.82 -11.12
N VAL A 45 -10.21 -7.16 -9.97
CA VAL A 45 -10.33 -5.70 -9.91
C VAL A 45 -9.13 -5.17 -9.14
N ILE A 46 -8.40 -4.23 -9.72
CA ILE A 46 -7.28 -3.54 -9.09
C ILE A 46 -7.63 -2.06 -9.00
N GLY A 47 -7.48 -1.49 -7.82
CA GLY A 47 -7.79 -0.08 -7.67
C GLY A 47 -7.41 0.52 -6.34
N ALA A 48 -7.73 1.79 -6.18
CA ALA A 48 -7.61 2.49 -4.92
C ALA A 48 -8.75 2.09 -3.97
N ARG A 49 -8.84 2.76 -2.84
CA ARG A 49 -9.84 2.54 -1.78
C ARG A 49 -11.28 2.28 -2.28
N SER A 50 -11.72 3.02 -3.30
CA SER A 50 -13.06 2.89 -3.87
C SER A 50 -13.30 1.59 -4.65
N ALA A 51 -12.25 0.92 -5.11
CA ALA A 51 -12.37 -0.37 -5.79
C ALA A 51 -12.97 -1.46 -4.88
N LEU A 52 -12.91 -1.25 -3.57
CA LEU A 52 -13.55 -2.13 -2.59
C LEU A 52 -15.06 -2.26 -2.80
N PHE A 53 -15.71 -1.30 -3.43
CA PHE A 53 -17.16 -1.32 -3.70
C PHE A 53 -17.52 -1.84 -5.10
N ALA A 54 -16.52 -2.30 -5.87
CA ALA A 54 -16.77 -2.86 -7.19
C ALA A 54 -17.70 -4.10 -7.10
N PRO A 55 -18.75 -4.18 -7.93
CA PRO A 55 -19.75 -5.24 -7.87
C PRO A 55 -19.26 -6.54 -8.56
N LEU A 56 -18.13 -7.07 -8.06
CA LEU A 56 -17.55 -8.30 -8.60
C LEU A 56 -18.44 -9.50 -8.22
N GLN A 57 -18.82 -10.29 -9.22
CA GLN A 57 -19.61 -11.50 -9.01
C GLN A 57 -18.74 -12.61 -8.44
N ASN A 58 -19.28 -13.38 -7.47
CA ASN A 58 -18.61 -14.52 -6.84
C ASN A 58 -17.24 -14.13 -6.25
N LEU A 59 -17.21 -13.09 -5.45
CA LEU A 59 -16.00 -12.59 -4.82
C LEU A 59 -15.38 -13.66 -3.90
N GLY A 60 -14.17 -14.12 -4.22
CA GLY A 60 -13.47 -15.16 -3.46
C GLY A 60 -12.34 -14.63 -2.58
N LEU A 61 -11.78 -13.46 -2.94
CA LEU A 61 -10.62 -12.90 -2.24
C LEU A 61 -10.62 -11.38 -2.30
N ILE A 62 -10.33 -10.74 -1.16
CA ILE A 62 -10.00 -9.33 -1.07
C ILE A 62 -8.57 -9.20 -0.55
N VAL A 63 -7.73 -8.44 -1.23
CA VAL A 63 -6.37 -8.12 -0.78
C VAL A 63 -6.26 -6.63 -0.52
N VAL A 64 -5.86 -6.27 0.70
CA VAL A 64 -5.55 -4.90 1.09
C VAL A 64 -4.05 -4.83 1.32
N ASP A 65 -3.33 -4.25 0.37
CA ASP A 65 -1.89 -4.06 0.45
C ASP A 65 -1.57 -2.80 1.26
N GLU A 66 -0.48 -2.83 2.04
CA GLU A 66 -0.11 -1.75 2.98
C GLU A 66 -1.28 -1.30 3.86
N GLU A 67 -1.94 -2.24 4.54
CA GLU A 67 -3.20 -2.04 5.29
C GLU A 67 -3.13 -0.92 6.35
N HIS A 68 -1.91 -0.57 6.78
CA HIS A 68 -1.63 0.48 7.75
C HIS A 68 -1.71 1.90 7.17
N GLU A 69 -1.76 2.04 5.83
CA GLU A 69 -1.75 3.33 5.16
C GLU A 69 -2.97 4.20 5.51
N GLY A 70 -2.71 5.44 5.97
CA GLY A 70 -3.75 6.38 6.34
C GLY A 70 -4.69 6.78 5.18
N SER A 71 -4.25 6.58 3.93
CA SER A 71 -5.07 6.84 2.73
C SER A 71 -6.29 5.93 2.61
N TYR A 72 -6.33 4.83 3.35
CA TYR A 72 -7.51 3.96 3.44
C TYR A 72 -8.65 4.55 4.28
N LYS A 73 -8.36 5.58 5.06
CA LYS A 73 -9.38 6.33 5.80
C LYS A 73 -10.05 7.36 4.90
N GLN A 74 -11.37 7.34 4.83
CA GLN A 74 -12.19 8.37 4.19
C GLN A 74 -12.69 9.36 5.24
N ASP A 75 -12.25 10.63 5.15
CA ASP A 75 -12.69 11.67 6.08
C ASP A 75 -13.94 12.39 5.62
N ALA A 76 -14.21 12.43 4.30
CA ALA A 76 -15.46 12.94 3.75
C ALA A 76 -16.61 11.94 3.94
N ALA A 77 -17.84 12.44 4.04
CA ALA A 77 -19.02 11.59 4.14
C ALA A 77 -19.27 10.81 2.82
N PRO A 78 -19.64 9.52 2.89
CA PRO A 78 -19.70 8.68 4.08
C PRO A 78 -18.28 8.34 4.61
N ARG A 79 -18.08 8.49 5.90
CA ARG A 79 -16.80 8.18 6.55
C ARG A 79 -16.64 6.68 6.74
N TYR A 80 -15.51 6.13 6.32
CA TYR A 80 -15.17 4.71 6.51
C TYR A 80 -13.65 4.50 6.46
N HIS A 81 -13.22 3.36 6.97
CA HIS A 81 -11.88 2.84 6.77
C HIS A 81 -11.95 1.62 5.85
N ALA A 82 -11.27 1.66 4.70
CA ALA A 82 -11.42 0.62 3.69
C ALA A 82 -10.98 -0.78 4.19
N ARG A 83 -9.93 -0.86 5.05
CA ARG A 83 -9.53 -2.11 5.70
C ARG A 83 -10.71 -2.74 6.46
N ASP A 84 -11.42 -1.96 7.26
CA ASP A 84 -12.50 -2.47 8.10
C ASP A 84 -13.71 -2.86 7.25
N VAL A 85 -14.01 -2.06 6.22
CA VAL A 85 -15.06 -2.40 5.24
C VAL A 85 -14.69 -3.65 4.45
N ALA A 86 -13.40 -3.87 4.10
CA ALA A 86 -12.95 -5.09 3.44
C ALA A 86 -13.25 -6.34 4.28
N VAL A 87 -12.99 -6.28 5.58
CA VAL A 87 -13.28 -7.38 6.52
C VAL A 87 -14.78 -7.63 6.62
N VAL A 88 -15.60 -6.56 6.73
CA VAL A 88 -17.06 -6.69 6.77
C VAL A 88 -17.60 -7.26 5.46
N ARG A 89 -17.12 -6.75 4.32
CA ARG A 89 -17.50 -7.25 3.01
C ARG A 89 -17.16 -8.73 2.84
N ALA A 90 -15.94 -9.12 3.22
CA ALA A 90 -15.51 -10.51 3.15
C ALA A 90 -16.41 -11.44 3.97
N LYS A 91 -16.89 -10.98 5.13
CA LYS A 91 -17.85 -11.73 5.95
C LYS A 91 -19.21 -11.86 5.27
N ILE A 92 -19.70 -10.80 4.63
CA ILE A 92 -20.99 -10.81 3.91
C ILE A 92 -20.95 -11.71 2.68
N GLU A 93 -19.86 -11.60 1.90
CA GLU A 93 -19.66 -12.33 0.65
C GLU A 93 -19.11 -13.77 0.89
N HIS A 94 -18.85 -14.15 2.14
CA HIS A 94 -18.27 -15.44 2.52
C HIS A 94 -16.92 -15.72 1.81
N CYS A 95 -16.08 -14.70 1.67
CA CYS A 95 -14.78 -14.78 1.01
C CYS A 95 -13.62 -14.51 1.98
N VAL A 96 -12.39 -14.77 1.52
CA VAL A 96 -11.17 -14.52 2.28
C VAL A 96 -10.75 -13.06 2.15
N VAL A 97 -10.24 -12.47 3.24
CA VAL A 97 -9.55 -11.17 3.21
C VAL A 97 -8.11 -11.36 3.66
N VAL A 98 -7.17 -10.78 2.90
CA VAL A 98 -5.75 -10.73 3.23
C VAL A 98 -5.36 -9.27 3.44
N LEU A 99 -4.85 -8.97 4.64
CA LEU A 99 -4.31 -7.67 5.01
C LEU A 99 -2.78 -7.77 4.98
N GLY A 100 -2.15 -7.14 4.01
CA GLY A 100 -0.70 -7.16 3.82
C GLY A 100 -0.04 -5.90 4.37
N SER A 101 1.06 -6.05 5.12
CA SER A 101 1.88 -4.93 5.56
C SER A 101 3.24 -5.41 6.09
N ALA A 102 4.28 -4.60 5.87
CA ALA A 102 5.56 -4.76 6.56
C ALA A 102 5.51 -4.20 7.99
N THR A 103 4.61 -3.24 8.23
CA THR A 103 4.41 -2.53 9.51
C THR A 103 2.92 -2.52 9.85
N PRO A 104 2.34 -3.66 10.28
CA PRO A 104 0.90 -3.76 10.52
C PRO A 104 0.38 -2.73 11.51
N SER A 105 -0.86 -2.29 11.33
CA SER A 105 -1.54 -1.39 12.25
C SER A 105 -1.73 -2.02 13.63
N LEU A 106 -1.85 -1.21 14.66
CA LEU A 106 -2.08 -1.69 16.03
C LEU A 106 -3.37 -2.49 16.15
N GLU A 107 -4.40 -2.10 15.40
CA GLU A 107 -5.70 -2.78 15.35
C GLU A 107 -5.55 -4.19 14.74
N SER A 108 -4.80 -4.33 13.66
CA SER A 108 -4.54 -5.62 13.02
C SER A 108 -3.74 -6.53 13.94
N ILE A 109 -2.69 -6.01 14.59
CA ILE A 109 -1.90 -6.76 15.58
C ILE A 109 -2.78 -7.18 16.77
N HIS A 110 -3.62 -6.28 17.28
CA HIS A 110 -4.54 -6.61 18.36
C HIS A 110 -5.49 -7.74 17.96
N ASN A 111 -6.09 -7.65 16.75
CA ASN A 111 -7.01 -8.66 16.25
C ASN A 111 -6.34 -10.04 16.06
N THR A 112 -5.05 -10.09 15.73
CA THR A 112 -4.31 -11.37 15.72
C THR A 112 -4.10 -11.92 17.14
N ARG A 113 -3.78 -11.06 18.11
CA ARG A 113 -3.56 -11.47 19.50
C ARG A 113 -4.82 -12.02 20.18
N VAL A 114 -5.98 -11.45 19.85
CA VAL A 114 -7.28 -11.93 20.38
C VAL A 114 -7.91 -13.04 19.52
N GLY A 115 -7.19 -13.57 18.53
CA GLY A 115 -7.63 -14.71 17.73
C GLY A 115 -8.71 -14.39 16.69
N LYS A 116 -8.99 -13.12 16.39
CA LYS A 116 -9.93 -12.72 15.32
C LYS A 116 -9.31 -12.85 13.93
N TYR A 117 -7.99 -12.63 13.82
CA TYR A 117 -7.23 -12.77 12.59
C TYR A 117 -6.16 -13.83 12.74
N GLN A 118 -5.84 -14.51 11.66
CA GLN A 118 -4.68 -15.39 11.58
C GLN A 118 -3.47 -14.61 11.12
N LEU A 119 -2.35 -14.68 11.86
CA LEU A 119 -1.09 -14.09 11.45
C LEU A 119 -0.35 -15.05 10.51
N ILE A 120 0.11 -14.52 9.37
CA ILE A 120 1.01 -15.19 8.45
C ILE A 120 2.25 -14.32 8.30
N GLU A 121 3.42 -14.84 8.64
CA GLU A 121 4.68 -14.12 8.55
C GLU A 121 5.50 -14.61 7.36
N LEU A 122 5.88 -13.68 6.48
CA LEU A 122 6.86 -13.92 5.43
C LEU A 122 8.25 -13.50 5.96
N LYS A 123 9.01 -14.46 6.47
CA LYS A 123 10.30 -14.18 7.15
C LYS A 123 11.45 -13.94 6.17
N GLU A 124 11.37 -14.53 5.00
CA GLU A 124 12.41 -14.41 3.98
C GLU A 124 12.15 -13.22 3.07
N ARG A 125 13.18 -12.45 2.80
CA ARG A 125 13.11 -11.37 1.81
C ARG A 125 13.25 -11.92 0.40
N VAL A 126 12.46 -11.39 -0.51
CA VAL A 126 12.69 -11.59 -1.94
C VAL A 126 14.07 -11.00 -2.26
N ASP A 127 14.97 -11.78 -2.88
CA ASP A 127 16.33 -11.38 -3.30
C ASP A 127 17.45 -11.38 -2.22
N ASP A 128 17.26 -11.94 -1.03
CA ASP A 128 18.29 -12.06 0.03
C ASP A 128 19.10 -10.77 0.31
N ARG A 129 18.51 -9.59 0.07
CA ARG A 129 19.19 -8.30 0.24
C ARG A 129 19.40 -7.99 1.71
N SER A 130 20.65 -7.67 2.06
CA SER A 130 21.00 -7.17 3.39
C SER A 130 20.23 -5.87 3.72
N LEU A 131 19.91 -5.70 5.01
CA LEU A 131 19.33 -4.44 5.47
C LEU A 131 20.30 -3.27 5.24
N PRO A 132 19.80 -2.09 4.86
CA PRO A 132 20.63 -0.91 4.78
C PRO A 132 21.22 -0.58 6.16
N LEU A 133 22.43 -0.08 6.19
CA LEU A 133 23.04 0.42 7.42
C LEU A 133 22.31 1.67 7.88
N ILE A 134 21.59 1.56 9.01
CA ILE A 134 20.89 2.69 9.62
C ILE A 134 21.83 3.37 10.63
N ARG A 135 22.00 4.69 10.53
CA ARG A 135 22.74 5.52 11.47
C ARG A 135 21.84 6.61 12.03
N ILE A 136 21.74 6.67 13.35
CA ILE A 136 20.99 7.71 14.05
C ILE A 136 21.95 8.86 14.34
N ILE A 137 21.59 10.08 13.96
CA ILE A 137 22.39 11.30 14.17
C ILE A 137 21.59 12.25 15.07
N ASP A 138 22.21 12.66 16.16
CA ASP A 138 21.68 13.69 17.07
C ASP A 138 21.99 15.09 16.48
N LEU A 139 21.01 15.66 15.79
CA LEU A 139 21.16 17.00 15.18
C LEU A 139 21.42 18.11 16.21
N LYS A 140 20.99 17.95 17.49
CA LYS A 140 21.27 18.94 18.53
C LYS A 140 22.76 18.94 18.91
N LYS A 141 23.39 17.77 18.94
CA LYS A 141 24.85 17.66 19.20
C LYS A 141 25.64 18.21 18.00
N GLU A 142 25.23 17.89 16.81
CA GLU A 142 25.89 18.38 15.58
C GLU A 142 25.75 19.90 15.45
N ALA A 143 24.56 20.47 15.67
CA ALA A 143 24.32 21.91 15.65
C ALA A 143 25.17 22.68 16.68
N ARG A 144 25.42 22.12 17.86
CA ARG A 144 26.31 22.73 18.88
C ARG A 144 27.76 22.82 18.39
N ASN A 145 28.20 21.86 17.58
CA ASN A 145 29.54 21.85 16.99
C ASN A 145 29.64 22.82 15.78
N LEU A 146 28.52 23.06 15.10
CA LEU A 146 28.43 23.96 13.94
C LEU A 146 28.08 25.42 14.29
N SER A 147 27.78 25.73 15.57
CA SER A 147 27.31 27.04 16.03
C SER A 147 28.27 28.22 15.82
N LYS A 148 29.36 28.03 15.09
CA LYS A 148 30.26 29.10 14.61
C LYS A 148 29.90 29.66 13.23
N SER A 149 28.90 29.13 12.52
CA SER A 149 28.57 29.53 11.13
C SER A 149 27.09 29.49 10.76
N GLY A 150 26.17 29.89 11.68
CA GLY A 150 24.85 30.38 11.28
C GLY A 150 23.76 29.34 11.00
N GLY A 151 22.69 29.39 11.79
CA GLY A 151 21.38 28.81 11.52
C GLY A 151 21.18 27.34 11.92
N PRO A 152 19.93 26.93 12.20
CA PRO A 152 19.63 25.53 12.52
C PRO A 152 19.86 24.64 11.28
N ALA A 153 20.78 23.69 11.38
CA ALA A 153 20.99 22.71 10.34
C ALA A 153 19.77 21.76 10.27
N ILE A 154 19.02 21.83 9.19
CA ILE A 154 17.88 20.92 8.92
C ILE A 154 18.41 19.55 8.46
N ILE A 155 19.58 19.53 7.85
CA ILE A 155 20.25 18.32 7.32
C ILE A 155 21.59 18.17 8.02
N SER A 156 21.92 16.97 8.49
CA SER A 156 23.22 16.70 9.09
C SER A 156 24.34 16.84 8.04
N GLU A 157 25.53 17.27 8.46
CA GLU A 157 26.71 17.34 7.61
C GLU A 157 27.06 15.98 7.01
N ARG A 158 26.86 14.93 7.81
CA ARG A 158 27.08 13.56 7.37
C ARG A 158 26.11 13.12 6.27
N LEU A 159 24.83 13.54 6.35
CA LEU A 159 23.88 13.28 5.28
C LEU A 159 24.23 14.07 4.02
N ARG A 160 24.61 15.35 4.16
CA ARG A 160 25.06 16.18 3.04
C ARG A 160 26.24 15.52 2.32
N SER A 161 27.29 15.16 3.06
CA SER A 161 28.48 14.50 2.48
C SER A 161 28.13 13.17 1.78
N ALA A 162 27.23 12.38 2.36
CA ALA A 162 26.79 11.13 1.76
C ALA A 162 25.99 11.33 0.46
N VAL A 163 25.17 12.38 0.40
CA VAL A 163 24.44 12.76 -0.82
C VAL A 163 25.41 13.24 -1.90
N ASP A 164 26.33 14.15 -1.56
CA ASP A 164 27.31 14.68 -2.49
C ASP A 164 28.21 13.57 -3.08
N GLU A 165 28.63 12.62 -2.23
CA GLU A 165 29.40 11.45 -2.67
C GLU A 165 28.62 10.58 -3.66
N ARG A 166 27.31 10.43 -3.46
CA ARG A 166 26.47 9.62 -4.35
C ARG A 166 26.21 10.34 -5.66
N LEU A 167 25.94 11.63 -5.62
CA LEU A 167 25.75 12.44 -6.83
C LEU A 167 27.01 12.51 -7.69
N ALA A 168 28.20 12.50 -7.06
CA ALA A 168 29.47 12.46 -7.80
C ALA A 168 29.76 11.11 -8.48
N LYS A 169 29.08 10.04 -8.08
CA LYS A 169 29.23 8.70 -8.65
C LYS A 169 28.21 8.36 -9.75
N GLY A 170 27.24 9.26 -10.02
CA GLY A 170 26.19 9.11 -11.05
C GLY A 170 25.00 8.32 -10.54
#